data_a69007a6fea4b63f17f083791f378e10
#
_entry.id   a69007a6fea4b63f17f083791f378e10
#
_cell.length_a   1.000
_cell.length_b   1.000
_cell.length_c   1.000
_cell.angle_alpha   90.00
_cell.angle_beta   90.00
_cell.angle_gamma   90.00
#
_symmetry.space_group_name_H-M   'P 1'
#
loop_
_entity.id
_entity.type
_entity.pdbx_description
1 polymer ?
#
loop_
_entity_poly.entity_id
_entity_poly.type
_entity_poly.pdbx_seq_one_letter_code
_entity_poly.pdbx_strand_id
1 'polypeptide(L)'
;VTAVDYSTKMLEEVRRNLETEGLKAELHQMDVQSLEFADNSFDAVVSRNVFWNLEHADKAYEEAYRVLKKDGILILEDGNYYRRFFSDKYQKAYDEFQRGHEKEEQGCHARHNKENVDFSIMDEIAKKLPMSQVDRPDWDFNKLVETGFHKIQVEISGSPLPMSFCIVAQKG
;
A
#
# COMPACT_ATOMS: atom_id res chain seq x y z
N VAL A 1 15.71 12.63 -0.82
CA VAL A 1 14.51 11.78 -0.87
C VAL A 1 13.87 11.97 -2.22
N THR A 2 13.43 10.85 -2.83
CA THR A 2 12.71 10.82 -4.10
C THR A 2 11.33 10.25 -3.84
N ALA A 3 10.27 10.86 -4.34
CA ALA A 3 8.91 10.37 -4.24
C ALA A 3 8.30 10.16 -5.62
N VAL A 4 7.55 9.08 -5.74
CA VAL A 4 6.89 8.66 -6.99
C VAL A 4 5.40 8.49 -6.73
N ASP A 5 4.57 8.99 -7.62
CA ASP A 5 3.14 8.70 -7.68
C ASP A 5 2.67 8.74 -9.14
N TYR A 6 1.68 7.91 -9.47
CA TYR A 6 1.06 7.95 -10.80
C TYR A 6 0.17 9.19 -10.99
N SER A 7 -0.41 9.69 -9.90
CA SER A 7 -1.34 10.80 -9.89
C SER A 7 -0.63 12.15 -9.79
N THR A 8 -0.76 12.97 -10.83
CA THR A 8 -0.28 14.37 -10.81
C THR A 8 -0.87 15.16 -9.63
N LYS A 9 -2.15 14.93 -9.31
CA LYS A 9 -2.82 15.60 -8.18
C LYS A 9 -2.20 15.24 -6.84
N MET A 10 -1.82 13.97 -6.65
CA MET A 10 -1.13 13.55 -5.43
C MET A 10 0.24 14.21 -5.32
N LEU A 11 0.99 14.30 -6.41
CA LEU A 11 2.29 14.98 -6.43
C LEU A 11 2.17 16.49 -6.16
N GLU A 12 1.11 17.14 -6.63
CA GLU A 12 0.81 18.54 -6.30
C GLU A 12 0.53 18.72 -4.81
N GLU A 13 -0.21 17.78 -4.19
CA GLU A 13 -0.48 17.79 -2.75
C GLU A 13 0.81 17.59 -1.95
N VAL A 14 1.63 16.61 -2.35
CA VAL A 14 2.95 16.37 -1.74
C VAL A 14 3.81 17.62 -1.82
N ARG A 15 3.84 18.32 -2.97
CA ARG A 15 4.62 19.57 -3.12
C ARG A 15 4.17 20.64 -2.14
N ARG A 16 2.85 20.86 -2.03
CA ARG A 16 2.29 21.83 -1.07
C ARG A 16 2.65 21.51 0.38
N ASN A 17 2.58 20.23 0.74
CA ASN A 17 2.93 19.78 2.08
C ASN A 17 4.42 19.97 2.38
N LEU A 18 5.30 19.62 1.43
CA LEU A 18 6.74 19.84 1.56
C LEU A 18 7.09 21.32 1.72
N GLU A 19 6.46 22.20 0.95
CA GLU A 19 6.65 23.66 1.05
C GLU A 19 6.21 24.17 2.43
N THR A 20 5.05 23.69 2.92
CA THR A 20 4.52 24.09 4.25
C THR A 20 5.46 23.68 5.37
N GLU A 21 6.06 22.50 5.28
CA GLU A 21 6.98 21.94 6.28
C GLU A 21 8.45 22.38 6.06
N GLY A 22 8.74 23.15 5.01
CA GLY A 22 10.10 23.56 4.67
C GLY A 22 11.01 22.42 4.25
N LEU A 23 10.44 21.31 3.76
CA LEU A 23 11.14 20.12 3.31
C LEU A 23 11.32 20.09 1.79
N LYS A 24 12.25 19.25 1.32
CA LYS A 24 12.53 19.06 -0.12
C LYS A 24 12.57 17.58 -0.47
N ALA A 25 11.96 17.24 -1.61
CA ALA A 25 12.07 15.94 -2.25
C ALA A 25 12.04 16.13 -3.79
N GLU A 26 12.62 15.18 -4.51
CA GLU A 26 12.43 15.05 -5.94
C GLU A 26 11.11 14.31 -6.19
N LEU A 27 10.23 14.90 -7.01
CA LEU A 27 8.90 14.35 -7.28
C LEU A 27 8.82 13.91 -8.73
N HIS A 28 8.48 12.65 -8.95
CA HIS A 28 8.38 12.04 -10.27
C HIS A 28 7.02 11.42 -10.49
N GLN A 29 6.40 11.72 -11.64
CA GLN A 29 5.19 11.04 -12.07
C GLN A 29 5.58 9.77 -12.82
N MET A 30 5.40 8.62 -12.18
CA MET A 30 5.73 7.31 -12.75
C MET A 30 4.75 6.24 -12.28
N ASP A 31 4.67 5.16 -13.04
CA ASP A 31 4.04 3.92 -12.60
C ASP A 31 5.07 3.10 -11.80
N VAL A 32 4.72 2.71 -10.57
CA VAL A 32 5.59 1.88 -9.72
C VAL A 32 5.81 0.47 -10.29
N GLN A 33 5.02 0.06 -11.27
CA GLN A 33 5.16 -1.19 -12.02
C GLN A 33 6.19 -1.08 -13.17
N SER A 34 6.72 0.13 -13.42
CA SER A 34 7.71 0.40 -14.47
C SER A 34 8.47 1.69 -14.14
N LEU A 35 9.44 1.61 -13.24
CA LEU A 35 10.21 2.75 -12.76
C LEU A 35 11.32 3.14 -13.75
N GLU A 36 11.48 4.43 -14.01
CA GLU A 36 12.51 4.97 -14.91
C GLU A 36 13.86 5.24 -14.19
N PHE A 37 14.08 4.62 -13.04
CA PHE A 37 15.35 4.71 -12.32
C PHE A 37 16.32 3.60 -12.75
N ALA A 38 17.61 3.88 -12.66
CA ALA A 38 18.63 2.87 -12.89
C ALA A 38 18.62 1.79 -11.79
N ASP A 39 19.13 0.62 -12.13
CA ASP A 39 19.34 -0.46 -11.16
C ASP A 39 20.24 0.01 -10.01
N ASN A 40 19.97 -0.51 -8.80
CA ASN A 40 20.80 -0.25 -7.62
C ASN A 40 20.98 1.25 -7.29
N SER A 41 19.91 2.04 -7.41
CA SER A 41 19.91 3.49 -7.17
C SER A 41 19.61 3.87 -5.74
N PHE A 42 18.84 3.05 -4.99
CA PHE A 42 18.31 3.42 -3.69
C PHE A 42 18.78 2.48 -2.58
N ASP A 43 19.00 3.05 -1.40
CA ASP A 43 19.33 2.30 -0.19
C ASP A 43 18.06 1.75 0.47
N ALA A 44 16.94 2.43 0.28
CA ALA A 44 15.63 2.02 0.78
C ALA A 44 14.51 2.40 -0.19
N VAL A 45 13.49 1.55 -0.28
CA VAL A 45 12.19 1.82 -0.91
C VAL A 45 11.11 1.72 0.15
N VAL A 46 10.28 2.74 0.26
CA VAL A 46 9.16 2.77 1.22
C VAL A 46 7.87 2.95 0.45
N SER A 47 6.88 2.10 0.72
CA SER A 47 5.56 2.19 0.12
C SER A 47 4.47 2.07 1.19
N ARG A 48 3.43 2.88 1.06
CA ARG A 48 2.28 2.83 1.95
C ARG A 48 0.97 2.94 1.18
N ASN A 49 0.11 1.95 1.35
CA ASN A 49 -1.23 1.91 0.75
C ASN A 49 -1.23 2.05 -0.79
N VAL A 50 -0.27 1.39 -1.48
CA VAL A 50 -0.13 1.42 -2.93
C VAL A 50 -0.43 0.06 -3.55
N PHE A 51 0.17 -1.01 -3.04
CA PHE A 51 0.15 -2.33 -3.69
C PHE A 51 -1.25 -2.95 -3.77
N TRP A 52 -2.14 -2.63 -2.85
CA TRP A 52 -3.51 -3.14 -2.84
C TRP A 52 -4.32 -2.75 -4.09
N ASN A 53 -3.95 -1.65 -4.77
CA ASN A 53 -4.67 -1.13 -5.92
C ASN A 53 -3.96 -1.33 -7.27
N LEU A 54 -2.83 -2.04 -7.30
CA LEU A 54 -2.08 -2.32 -8.52
C LEU A 54 -2.71 -3.47 -9.31
N GLU A 55 -2.66 -3.34 -10.63
CA GLU A 55 -3.05 -4.41 -11.55
C GLU A 55 -1.98 -5.52 -11.58
N HIS A 56 -0.70 -5.15 -11.53
CA HIS A 56 0.46 -6.04 -11.56
C HIS A 56 1.38 -5.77 -10.36
N ALA A 57 0.92 -6.09 -9.15
CA ALA A 57 1.70 -5.91 -7.93
C ALA A 57 3.01 -6.72 -7.92
N ASP A 58 3.06 -7.84 -8.65
CA ASP A 58 4.27 -8.62 -8.90
C ASP A 58 5.37 -7.79 -9.56
N LYS A 59 5.04 -7.01 -10.60
CA LYS A 59 6.00 -6.12 -11.26
C LYS A 59 6.50 -5.01 -10.33
N ALA A 60 5.65 -4.51 -9.45
CA ALA A 60 6.09 -3.50 -8.48
C ALA A 60 7.13 -4.06 -7.49
N TYR A 61 7.04 -5.34 -7.10
CA TYR A 61 8.08 -6.01 -6.33
C TYR A 61 9.37 -6.19 -7.10
N GLU A 62 9.29 -6.58 -8.38
CA GLU A 62 10.44 -6.72 -9.27
C GLU A 62 11.15 -5.38 -9.46
N GLU A 63 10.41 -4.29 -9.67
CA GLU A 63 10.95 -2.94 -9.81
C GLU A 63 11.57 -2.44 -8.50
N ALA A 64 10.91 -2.64 -7.36
CA ALA A 64 11.46 -2.30 -6.05
C ALA A 64 12.79 -3.05 -5.81
N TYR A 65 12.85 -4.34 -6.14
CA TYR A 65 14.08 -5.12 -6.05
C TYR A 65 15.17 -4.60 -7.00
N ARG A 66 14.82 -4.31 -8.24
CA ARG A 66 15.75 -3.83 -9.26
C ARG A 66 16.42 -2.53 -8.84
N VAL A 67 15.63 -1.55 -8.38
CA VAL A 67 16.14 -0.22 -8.03
C VAL A 67 16.85 -0.18 -6.68
N LEU A 68 16.63 -1.13 -5.78
CA LEU A 68 17.37 -1.24 -4.52
C LEU A 68 18.80 -1.65 -4.77
N LYS A 69 19.74 -1.06 -4.05
CA LYS A 69 21.13 -1.51 -3.96
C LYS A 69 21.19 -2.87 -3.26
N LYS A 70 22.32 -3.57 -3.41
CA LYS A 70 22.63 -4.74 -2.59
C LYS A 70 22.50 -4.38 -1.11
N ASP A 71 21.90 -5.26 -0.33
CA ASP A 71 21.57 -5.07 1.10
C ASP A 71 20.58 -3.93 1.38
N GLY A 72 20.04 -3.27 0.34
CA GLY A 72 18.98 -2.28 0.47
C GLY A 72 17.67 -2.88 0.97
N ILE A 73 16.80 -2.07 1.57
CA ILE A 73 15.58 -2.52 2.24
C ILE A 73 14.32 -1.98 1.56
N LEU A 74 13.33 -2.88 1.44
CA LEU A 74 11.94 -2.53 1.14
C LEU A 74 11.16 -2.47 2.45
N ILE A 75 10.40 -1.40 2.65
CA ILE A 75 9.42 -1.25 3.73
C ILE A 75 8.06 -1.04 3.07
N LEU A 76 7.13 -1.96 3.31
CA LEU A 76 5.79 -1.93 2.75
C LEU A 76 4.76 -1.95 3.88
N GLU A 77 3.91 -0.93 3.95
CA GLU A 77 2.71 -0.89 4.77
C GLU A 77 1.48 -0.96 3.86
N ASP A 78 0.65 -1.97 4.04
CA ASP A 78 -0.53 -2.20 3.19
C ASP A 78 -1.60 -3.03 3.92
N GLY A 79 -2.70 -3.38 3.25
CA GLY A 79 -3.78 -4.11 3.89
C GLY A 79 -4.76 -4.82 2.97
N ASN A 80 -5.62 -5.61 3.60
CA ASN A 80 -6.71 -6.37 2.96
C ASN A 80 -8.02 -5.55 2.92
N TYR A 81 -7.97 -4.30 2.46
CA TYR A 81 -9.06 -3.32 2.59
C TYR A 81 -10.36 -3.76 1.92
N TYR A 82 -10.28 -4.50 0.81
CA TYR A 82 -11.43 -4.93 0.02
C TYR A 82 -11.58 -6.45 -0.10
N ARG A 83 -10.79 -7.22 0.66
CA ARG A 83 -10.88 -8.68 0.72
C ARG A 83 -12.28 -9.16 1.14
N ARG A 84 -13.04 -8.31 1.84
CA ARG A 84 -14.43 -8.55 2.25
C ARG A 84 -15.36 -8.93 1.11
N PHE A 85 -15.12 -8.46 -0.11
CA PHE A 85 -15.94 -8.79 -1.27
C PHE A 85 -15.75 -10.22 -1.78
N PHE A 86 -14.69 -10.91 -1.35
CA PHE A 86 -14.30 -12.23 -1.83
C PHE A 86 -14.14 -13.25 -0.71
N SER A 87 -14.44 -12.87 0.53
CA SER A 87 -14.28 -13.73 1.70
C SER A 87 -15.31 -13.40 2.77
N ASP A 88 -16.20 -14.34 3.04
CA ASP A 88 -17.23 -14.22 4.10
C ASP A 88 -16.60 -13.94 5.47
N LYS A 89 -15.39 -14.46 5.71
CA LYS A 89 -14.65 -14.23 6.95
C LYS A 89 -14.28 -12.76 7.11
N TYR A 90 -13.76 -12.13 6.05
CA TYR A 90 -13.42 -10.70 6.04
C TYR A 90 -14.70 -9.84 6.05
N GLN A 91 -15.77 -10.24 5.38
CA GLN A 91 -17.05 -9.52 5.43
C GLN A 91 -17.61 -9.49 6.86
N LYS A 92 -17.62 -10.61 7.55
CA LYS A 92 -18.08 -10.68 8.96
C LYS A 92 -17.25 -9.78 9.88
N ALA A 93 -15.93 -9.81 9.74
CA ALA A 93 -15.04 -8.96 10.53
C ALA A 93 -15.26 -7.46 10.23
N TYR A 94 -15.49 -7.10 8.97
CA TYR A 94 -15.84 -5.74 8.57
C TYR A 94 -17.17 -5.28 9.19
N ASP A 95 -18.20 -6.14 9.15
CA ASP A 95 -19.51 -5.83 9.73
C ASP A 95 -19.44 -5.67 11.26
N GLU A 96 -18.62 -6.48 11.94
CA GLU A 96 -18.36 -6.36 13.37
C GLU A 96 -17.64 -5.04 13.72
N PHE A 97 -16.65 -4.68 12.93
CA PHE A 97 -15.92 -3.42 13.06
C PHE A 97 -16.88 -2.22 12.89
N GLN A 98 -17.70 -2.20 11.85
CA GLN A 98 -18.67 -1.13 11.60
C GLN A 98 -19.68 -1.01 12.77
N ARG A 99 -20.25 -2.11 13.25
CA ARG A 99 -21.16 -2.12 14.40
C ARG A 99 -20.51 -1.61 15.69
N GLY A 100 -19.21 -1.82 15.85
CA GLY A 100 -18.44 -1.26 16.97
C GLY A 100 -18.30 0.25 16.89
N HIS A 101 -18.08 0.79 15.68
CA HIS A 101 -17.84 2.22 15.44
C HIS A 101 -19.12 3.06 15.41
N GLU A 102 -20.28 2.50 15.05
CA GLU A 102 -21.58 3.17 15.19
C GLU A 102 -21.91 3.54 16.64
N LYS A 103 -21.26 2.88 17.61
CA LYS A 103 -21.41 3.17 19.06
C LYS A 103 -20.42 4.24 19.56
N GLU A 104 -19.36 4.50 18.82
CA GLU A 104 -18.36 5.53 19.11
C GLU A 104 -18.42 6.59 18.02
N GLU A 105 -19.26 7.62 18.17
CA GLU A 105 -19.45 8.73 17.23
C GLU A 105 -18.21 9.62 16.99
N GLN A 106 -16.99 9.13 17.16
CA GLN A 106 -15.75 9.90 16.94
C GLN A 106 -14.63 9.05 16.32
N GLY A 107 -14.87 8.44 15.16
CA GLY A 107 -13.78 7.78 14.41
C GLY A 107 -12.95 8.76 13.57
N CYS A 108 -11.68 8.43 13.33
CA CYS A 108 -10.74 9.23 12.54
C CYS A 108 -11.23 9.51 11.09
N HIS A 109 -12.19 8.75 10.57
CA HIS A 109 -12.85 9.02 9.30
C HIS A 109 -13.81 10.20 9.31
N ALA A 110 -14.32 10.62 10.47
CA ALA A 110 -15.18 11.81 10.60
C ALA A 110 -14.44 13.12 10.28
N ARG A 111 -13.12 13.15 10.34
CA ARG A 111 -12.33 14.36 10.01
C ARG A 111 -12.18 14.60 8.51
N HIS A 112 -12.41 13.57 7.66
CA HIS A 112 -12.28 13.67 6.20
C HIS A 112 -13.63 13.83 5.49
N ASN A 113 -14.74 13.68 6.18
CA ASN A 113 -16.10 13.75 5.62
C ASN A 113 -16.65 15.19 5.51
N LYS A 114 -15.83 16.15 5.07
CA LYS A 114 -16.31 17.49 4.74
C LYS A 114 -16.90 17.62 3.32
N GLU A 115 -16.69 16.61 2.48
CA GLU A 115 -17.29 16.51 1.16
C GLU A 115 -18.05 15.19 1.08
N ASN A 116 -19.23 15.20 0.47
CA ASN A 116 -20.04 13.99 0.17
C ASN A 116 -19.29 13.13 -0.86
N VAL A 117 -18.24 12.43 -0.44
CA VAL A 117 -17.52 11.51 -1.31
C VAL A 117 -18.32 10.22 -1.39
N ASP A 118 -18.76 9.87 -2.59
CA ASP A 118 -19.43 8.61 -2.87
C ASP A 118 -18.39 7.47 -2.92
N PHE A 119 -18.26 6.75 -1.82
CA PHE A 119 -17.35 5.60 -1.71
C PHE A 119 -17.82 4.36 -2.49
N SER A 120 -19.07 4.33 -3.01
CA SER A 120 -19.56 3.20 -3.78
C SER A 120 -18.77 2.97 -5.07
N ILE A 121 -18.23 4.05 -5.66
CA ILE A 121 -17.35 3.98 -6.83
C ILE A 121 -16.07 3.19 -6.50
N MET A 122 -15.50 3.40 -5.31
CA MET A 122 -14.30 2.68 -4.86
C MET A 122 -14.59 1.18 -4.65
N ASP A 123 -15.76 0.84 -4.14
CA ASP A 123 -16.19 -0.55 -3.99
C ASP A 123 -16.30 -1.27 -5.34
N GLU A 124 -16.85 -0.59 -6.36
CA GLU A 124 -16.95 -1.16 -7.71
C GLU A 124 -15.58 -1.31 -8.40
N ILE A 125 -14.66 -0.38 -8.17
CA ILE A 125 -13.27 -0.48 -8.66
C ILE A 125 -12.58 -1.64 -7.95
N ALA A 126 -12.66 -1.70 -6.62
CA ALA A 126 -11.97 -2.68 -5.79
C ALA A 126 -12.38 -4.13 -6.11
N LYS A 127 -13.62 -4.38 -6.49
CA LYS A 127 -14.08 -5.69 -6.96
C LYS A 127 -13.36 -6.19 -8.23
N LYS A 128 -12.74 -5.29 -8.99
CA LYS A 128 -12.00 -5.61 -10.22
C LYS A 128 -10.50 -5.73 -9.99
N LEU A 129 -10.00 -5.26 -8.84
CA LEU A 129 -8.58 -5.27 -8.53
C LEU A 129 -8.10 -6.68 -8.14
N PRO A 130 -7.02 -7.19 -8.75
CA PRO A 130 -6.49 -8.52 -8.45
C PRO A 130 -6.14 -8.70 -6.97
N MET A 131 -5.55 -7.68 -6.35
CA MET A 131 -5.10 -7.74 -4.96
C MET A 131 -6.24 -7.81 -3.93
N SER A 132 -7.47 -7.45 -4.31
CA SER A 132 -8.66 -7.67 -3.48
C SER A 132 -9.08 -9.16 -3.41
N GLN A 133 -8.59 -9.98 -4.34
CA GLN A 133 -8.98 -11.39 -4.49
C GLN A 133 -7.98 -12.37 -3.85
N VAL A 134 -6.84 -11.89 -3.39
CA VAL A 134 -5.78 -12.73 -2.80
C VAL A 134 -5.67 -12.52 -1.30
N ASP A 135 -5.18 -13.54 -0.59
CA ASP A 135 -4.90 -13.45 0.83
C ASP A 135 -3.51 -12.84 1.03
N ARG A 136 -3.50 -11.66 1.62
CA ARG A 136 -2.30 -10.92 1.99
C ARG A 136 -2.14 -10.95 3.52
N PRO A 137 -0.93 -10.97 4.05
CA PRO A 137 0.38 -10.83 3.40
C PRO A 137 1.01 -12.13 2.88
N ASP A 138 0.31 -13.27 2.89
CA ASP A 138 0.87 -14.57 2.47
C ASP A 138 1.31 -14.53 0.99
N TRP A 139 0.50 -13.94 0.14
CA TRP A 139 0.84 -13.75 -1.27
C TRP A 139 2.09 -12.87 -1.42
N ASP A 140 2.16 -11.77 -0.66
CA ASP A 140 3.29 -10.84 -0.69
C ASP A 140 4.59 -11.51 -0.25
N PHE A 141 4.54 -12.30 0.83
CA PHE A 141 5.70 -13.05 1.30
C PHE A 141 6.25 -14.00 0.23
N ASN A 142 5.38 -14.77 -0.42
CA ASN A 142 5.78 -15.68 -1.49
C ASN A 142 6.42 -14.91 -2.66
N LYS A 143 5.81 -13.79 -3.07
CA LYS A 143 6.32 -12.97 -4.16
C LYS A 143 7.68 -12.35 -3.82
N LEU A 144 7.89 -11.90 -2.59
CA LEU A 144 9.18 -11.39 -2.14
C LEU A 144 10.29 -12.45 -2.21
N VAL A 145 9.98 -13.69 -1.78
CA VAL A 145 10.93 -14.82 -1.86
C VAL A 145 11.26 -15.12 -3.33
N GLU A 146 10.26 -15.22 -4.20
CA GLU A 146 10.43 -15.46 -5.64
C GLU A 146 11.29 -14.37 -6.31
N THR A 147 11.12 -13.11 -5.90
CA THR A 147 11.87 -11.97 -6.44
C THR A 147 13.34 -11.96 -5.96
N GLY A 148 13.65 -12.64 -4.86
CA GLY A 148 15.00 -12.75 -4.32
C GLY A 148 15.26 -11.94 -3.05
N PHE A 149 14.22 -11.36 -2.46
CA PHE A 149 14.35 -10.76 -1.13
C PHE A 149 14.62 -11.82 -0.05
N HIS A 150 15.34 -11.41 0.99
CA HIS A 150 15.63 -12.24 2.15
C HIS A 150 15.46 -11.43 3.45
N LYS A 151 15.64 -12.07 4.60
CA LYS A 151 15.41 -11.47 5.94
C LYS A 151 14.05 -10.75 6.00
N ILE A 152 13.02 -11.45 5.53
CA ILE A 152 11.66 -10.90 5.45
C ILE A 152 11.03 -10.95 6.84
N GLN A 153 10.56 -9.80 7.32
CA GLN A 153 9.80 -9.66 8.57
C GLN A 153 8.40 -9.18 8.21
N VAL A 154 7.38 -9.80 8.79
CA VAL A 154 5.98 -9.44 8.60
C VAL A 154 5.36 -9.14 9.95
N GLU A 155 4.88 -7.94 10.14
CA GLU A 155 4.08 -7.53 11.29
C GLU A 155 2.63 -7.35 10.85
N ILE A 156 1.71 -8.03 11.52
CA ILE A 156 0.29 -8.03 11.18
C ILE A 156 -0.46 -7.22 12.24
N SER A 157 -1.30 -6.31 11.77
CA SER A 157 -2.23 -5.54 12.60
C SER A 157 -3.66 -5.91 12.26
N GLY A 158 -4.53 -5.85 13.28
CA GLY A 158 -5.93 -6.24 13.14
C GLY A 158 -6.19 -7.64 13.69
N SER A 159 -7.25 -7.77 14.45
CA SER A 159 -7.70 -9.03 15.04
C SER A 159 -9.21 -9.14 14.83
N PRO A 160 -9.72 -10.32 14.46
CA PRO A 160 -9.04 -11.61 14.32
C PRO A 160 -8.38 -11.85 12.95
N LEU A 161 -8.41 -10.89 12.03
CA LEU A 161 -7.89 -11.03 10.67
C LEU A 161 -6.79 -10.01 10.38
N PRO A 162 -5.84 -10.33 9.47
CA PRO A 162 -4.82 -9.41 9.02
C PRO A 162 -5.43 -8.29 8.16
N MET A 163 -5.99 -7.25 8.79
CA MET A 163 -6.58 -6.11 8.09
C MET A 163 -5.52 -5.19 7.50
N SER A 164 -4.40 -5.01 8.21
CA SER A 164 -3.22 -4.31 7.73
C SER A 164 -1.95 -5.04 8.16
N PHE A 165 -0.86 -4.78 7.46
CA PHE A 165 0.44 -5.39 7.74
C PHE A 165 1.57 -4.46 7.32
N CYS A 166 2.72 -4.63 7.96
CA CYS A 166 3.98 -4.03 7.58
C CYS A 166 4.97 -5.14 7.22
N ILE A 167 5.63 -5.01 6.08
CA ILE A 167 6.68 -5.93 5.63
C ILE A 167 7.99 -5.16 5.55
N VAL A 168 9.05 -5.73 6.11
CA VAL A 168 10.42 -5.28 5.91
C VAL A 168 11.20 -6.42 5.26
N ALA A 169 11.81 -6.17 4.11
CA ALA A 169 12.56 -7.17 3.37
C ALA A 169 13.89 -6.59 2.84
N GLN A 170 14.95 -7.37 2.83
CA GLN A 170 16.28 -6.96 2.39
C GLN A 170 16.60 -7.59 1.02
N LYS A 171 17.16 -6.79 0.10
CA LYS A 171 17.69 -7.31 -1.18
C LYS A 171 18.94 -8.14 -0.95
N GLY A 172 19.02 -9.31 -1.59
CA GLY A 172 20.18 -10.22 -1.56
C GLY A 172 21.37 -9.76 -2.41
#